data_786458ac2a032cc782d888a056402d26
#
_entry.id   786458ac2a032cc782d888a056402d26
#
_cell.length_a   1.000
_cell.length_b   1.000
_cell.length_c   1.000
_cell.angle_alpha   90.00
_cell.angle_beta   90.00
_cell.angle_gamma   90.00
#
_symmetry.space_group_name_H-M   'P 1'
#
loop_
_entity.id
_entity.type
_entity.pdbx_description
1 polymer ?
#
loop_
_entity_poly.entity_id
_entity_poly.type
_entity_poly.pdbx_seq_one_letter_code
_entity_poly.pdbx_strand_id
1 'polypeptide(L)'
;GLSCLVADMRDEGVRVVPTRKLTGDSDFCTLYFDDVKIPKNQLIGVPGGGWAIVTHAAAQERLIVGAAPSLLQELRELVHLANDSFFNGRPAIEDSEIRQKLAQLEIEGAMLRCTTLRFLSGLTRGSRFGPESSVAKQIACSLAPKISALSLELLGLRGLIEDDRASSTGEIWLRRMLA
;
A
#
# COMPACT_ATOMS: atom_id res chain seq x y z
N GLY A 1 -17.07 -27.09 2.94
CA GLY A 1 -16.92 -25.65 2.81
C GLY A 1 -15.99 -25.10 3.90
N LEU A 2 -15.54 -23.86 3.74
CA LEU A 2 -14.74 -23.15 4.75
C LEU A 2 -15.65 -22.55 5.82
N SER A 3 -15.20 -22.51 7.08
CA SER A 3 -15.86 -21.79 8.18
C SER A 3 -14.90 -20.71 8.71
N CYS A 4 -15.44 -19.61 9.22
CA CYS A 4 -14.66 -18.52 9.82
C CYS A 4 -14.82 -18.57 11.34
N LEU A 5 -13.71 -18.62 12.06
CA LEU A 5 -13.66 -18.72 13.52
C LEU A 5 -12.78 -17.57 14.06
N VAL A 6 -13.11 -17.08 15.27
CA VAL A 6 -12.26 -16.15 16.02
C VAL A 6 -11.48 -16.94 17.07
N ALA A 7 -10.15 -16.82 17.04
CA ALA A 7 -9.27 -17.41 18.04
C ALA A 7 -8.69 -16.34 18.94
N ASP A 8 -8.53 -16.61 20.23
CA ASP A 8 -7.78 -15.73 21.14
C ASP A 8 -6.27 -15.95 20.85
N MET A 9 -5.60 -14.88 20.49
CA MET A 9 -4.15 -14.91 20.21
C MET A 9 -3.28 -15.15 21.45
N ARG A 10 -3.87 -15.15 22.65
CA ARG A 10 -3.20 -15.46 23.92
C ARG A 10 -3.37 -16.92 24.35
N ASP A 11 -4.07 -17.73 23.56
CA ASP A 11 -4.19 -19.18 23.81
C ASP A 11 -2.80 -19.83 23.80
N GLU A 12 -2.56 -20.76 24.70
CA GLU A 12 -1.26 -21.46 24.81
C GLU A 12 -0.86 -22.22 23.55
N GLY A 13 -1.83 -22.63 22.74
CA GLY A 13 -1.62 -23.27 21.45
C GLY A 13 -1.27 -22.30 20.31
N VAL A 14 -1.28 -20.98 20.56
CA VAL A 14 -0.97 -19.97 19.53
C VAL A 14 0.45 -19.45 19.70
N ARG A 15 1.27 -19.61 18.67
CA ARG A 15 2.64 -19.08 18.63
C ARG A 15 2.79 -18.09 17.49
N VAL A 16 3.20 -16.87 17.84
CA VAL A 16 3.46 -15.77 16.89
C VAL A 16 4.97 -15.63 16.69
N VAL A 17 5.42 -15.72 15.46
CA VAL A 17 6.83 -15.55 15.08
C VAL A 17 6.96 -14.32 14.17
N PRO A 18 7.58 -13.22 14.63
CA PRO A 18 7.80 -12.04 13.80
C PRO A 18 8.65 -12.35 12.57
N THR A 19 8.29 -11.76 11.44
CA THR A 19 9.01 -11.90 10.17
C THR A 19 9.66 -10.56 9.82
N ARG A 20 10.98 -10.54 9.71
CA ARG A 20 11.72 -9.34 9.34
C ARG A 20 11.57 -9.04 7.86
N LYS A 21 11.14 -7.82 7.52
CA LYS A 21 11.05 -7.30 6.14
C LYS A 21 12.40 -6.75 5.65
N LEU A 22 12.47 -6.39 4.37
CA LEU A 22 13.62 -5.70 3.78
C LEU A 22 13.87 -4.34 4.42
N THR A 23 12.82 -3.66 4.90
CA THR A 23 12.92 -2.39 5.65
C THR A 23 13.52 -2.54 7.05
N GLY A 24 13.76 -3.77 7.52
CA GLY A 24 14.22 -4.06 8.88
C GLY A 24 13.10 -4.21 9.91
N ASP A 25 11.90 -3.74 9.61
CA ASP A 25 10.74 -3.82 10.48
C ASP A 25 10.18 -5.26 10.56
N SER A 26 9.40 -5.55 11.62
CA SER A 26 8.81 -6.88 11.87
C SER A 26 7.30 -6.76 12.17
N ASP A 27 6.58 -6.05 11.32
CA ASP A 27 5.13 -5.86 11.40
C ASP A 27 4.32 -6.99 10.73
N PHE A 28 5.00 -7.94 10.08
CA PHE A 28 4.42 -9.22 9.67
C PHE A 28 4.86 -10.34 10.60
N CYS A 29 4.04 -11.37 10.71
CA CYS A 29 4.35 -12.55 11.52
C CYS A 29 3.82 -13.83 10.85
N THR A 30 4.44 -14.94 11.25
CA THR A 30 3.91 -16.28 10.98
C THR A 30 3.18 -16.76 12.22
N LEU A 31 1.97 -17.28 12.03
CA LEU A 31 1.13 -17.82 13.11
C LEU A 31 1.14 -19.35 13.03
N TYR A 32 1.34 -19.98 14.18
CA TYR A 32 1.22 -21.42 14.36
C TYR A 32 0.07 -21.69 15.33
N PHE A 33 -0.76 -22.66 15.01
CA PHE A 33 -1.90 -23.07 15.82
C PHE A 33 -1.73 -24.58 16.12
N ASP A 34 -1.40 -24.92 17.37
CA ASP A 34 -1.17 -26.27 17.84
C ASP A 34 -2.27 -26.63 18.85
N ASP A 35 -3.20 -27.50 18.47
CA ASP A 35 -4.32 -27.97 19.30
C ASP A 35 -5.19 -26.88 19.95
N VAL A 36 -5.27 -25.71 19.32
CA VAL A 36 -6.08 -24.57 19.79
C VAL A 36 -7.56 -24.97 19.82
N LYS A 37 -8.20 -24.85 20.99
CA LYS A 37 -9.60 -25.18 21.19
C LYS A 37 -10.47 -23.94 21.07
N ILE A 38 -11.20 -23.80 19.98
CA ILE A 38 -12.08 -22.67 19.73
C ILE A 38 -13.52 -23.04 20.12
N PRO A 39 -14.15 -22.32 21.07
CA PRO A 39 -15.55 -22.54 21.44
C PRO A 39 -16.50 -22.34 20.25
N LYS A 40 -17.58 -23.11 20.17
CA LYS A 40 -18.55 -23.02 19.07
C LYS A 40 -19.20 -21.64 18.89
N ASN A 41 -19.33 -20.87 19.96
CA ASN A 41 -19.86 -19.51 19.92
C ASN A 41 -18.89 -18.49 19.28
N GLN A 42 -17.65 -18.87 18.99
CA GLN A 42 -16.67 -18.08 18.25
C GLN A 42 -16.77 -18.29 16.72
N LEU A 43 -17.74 -19.07 16.25
CA LEU A 43 -18.04 -19.20 14.83
C LEU A 43 -18.70 -17.93 14.31
N ILE A 44 -18.15 -17.34 13.25
CA ILE A 44 -18.76 -16.23 12.53
C ILE A 44 -19.66 -16.77 11.43
N GLY A 45 -20.95 -16.41 11.44
CA GLY A 45 -21.95 -16.84 10.48
C GLY A 45 -22.37 -18.30 10.68
N VAL A 46 -22.48 -19.05 9.59
CA VAL A 46 -22.91 -20.45 9.60
C VAL A 46 -21.77 -21.38 9.20
N PRO A 47 -21.78 -22.65 9.64
CA PRO A 47 -20.80 -23.65 9.17
C PRO A 47 -20.79 -23.70 7.65
N GLY A 48 -19.59 -23.69 7.05
CA GLY A 48 -19.42 -23.70 5.59
C GLY A 48 -19.59 -22.34 4.90
N GLY A 49 -20.02 -21.27 5.62
CA GLY A 49 -20.23 -19.92 5.11
C GLY A 49 -18.99 -19.01 5.09
N GLY A 50 -17.82 -19.48 5.50
CA GLY A 50 -16.63 -18.68 5.71
C GLY A 50 -16.09 -18.01 4.44
N TRP A 51 -16.27 -18.61 3.27
CA TRP A 51 -15.81 -18.00 2.00
C TRP A 51 -16.46 -16.64 1.73
N ALA A 52 -17.77 -16.53 1.95
CA ALA A 52 -18.49 -15.27 1.76
C ALA A 52 -18.00 -14.18 2.72
N ILE A 53 -17.66 -14.55 3.96
CA ILE A 53 -17.13 -13.63 4.98
C ILE A 53 -15.75 -13.11 4.57
N VAL A 54 -14.83 -14.01 4.20
CA VAL A 54 -13.46 -13.65 3.81
C VAL A 54 -13.45 -12.80 2.54
N THR A 55 -14.25 -13.14 1.53
CA THR A 55 -14.31 -12.35 0.29
C THR A 55 -14.91 -10.97 0.51
N HIS A 56 -15.88 -10.83 1.42
CA HIS A 56 -16.43 -9.54 1.81
C HIS A 56 -15.37 -8.67 2.54
N ALA A 57 -14.67 -9.24 3.52
CA ALA A 57 -13.59 -8.56 4.23
C ALA A 57 -12.46 -8.12 3.30
N ALA A 58 -12.01 -8.99 2.39
CA ALA A 58 -10.99 -8.67 1.40
C ALA A 58 -11.43 -7.58 0.40
N ALA A 59 -12.72 -7.49 0.08
CA ALA A 59 -13.23 -6.41 -0.76
C ALA A 59 -13.17 -5.05 -0.04
N GLN A 60 -13.42 -5.01 1.26
CA GLN A 60 -13.31 -3.79 2.07
C GLN A 60 -11.84 -3.38 2.29
N GLU A 61 -10.95 -4.33 2.56
CA GLU A 61 -9.51 -4.07 2.70
C GLU A 61 -8.94 -3.37 1.46
N ARG A 62 -9.35 -3.77 0.25
CA ARG A 62 -8.89 -3.15 -1.00
C ARG A 62 -9.25 -1.66 -1.11
N LEU A 63 -10.29 -1.20 -0.42
CA LEU A 63 -10.63 0.23 -0.34
C LEU A 63 -9.60 1.02 0.43
N ILE A 64 -9.13 0.47 1.55
CA ILE A 64 -8.17 1.12 2.43
C ILE A 64 -6.80 1.19 1.76
N VAL A 65 -6.35 0.08 1.15
CA VAL A 65 -5.04 -0.01 0.48
C VAL A 65 -5.02 0.76 -0.85
N GLY A 66 -6.17 0.89 -1.53
CA GLY A 66 -6.32 1.72 -2.72
C GLY A 66 -6.50 3.20 -2.42
N ALA A 67 -6.19 3.66 -1.19
CA ALA A 67 -6.40 5.04 -0.77
C ALA A 67 -5.57 6.00 -1.63
N ALA A 68 -6.21 6.56 -2.66
CA ALA A 68 -5.65 7.55 -3.55
C ALA A 68 -5.01 8.76 -2.81
N PRO A 69 -5.50 9.23 -1.63
CA PRO A 69 -4.96 10.43 -1.00
C PRO A 69 -3.48 10.36 -0.65
N SER A 70 -2.97 9.24 -0.13
CA SER A 70 -1.55 9.10 0.24
C SER A 70 -0.64 9.13 -0.99
N LEU A 71 -0.96 8.35 -2.03
CA LEU A 71 -0.18 8.32 -3.27
C LEU A 71 -0.22 9.65 -4.02
N LEU A 72 -1.36 10.36 -4.01
CA LEU A 72 -1.45 11.69 -4.59
C LEU A 72 -0.65 12.72 -3.77
N GLN A 73 -0.49 12.51 -2.47
CA GLN A 73 0.41 13.32 -1.65
C GLN A 73 1.86 13.02 -1.99
N GLU A 74 2.25 11.76 -2.10
CA GLU A 74 3.60 11.35 -2.51
C GLU A 74 3.98 11.90 -3.90
N LEU A 75 3.02 11.94 -4.82
CA LEU A 75 3.23 12.52 -6.14
C LEU A 75 3.52 14.03 -6.05
N ARG A 76 2.82 14.77 -5.20
CA ARG A 76 3.13 16.19 -4.93
C ARG A 76 4.52 16.37 -4.32
N GLU A 77 4.88 15.52 -3.36
CA GLU A 77 6.21 15.53 -2.74
C GLU A 77 7.31 15.25 -3.78
N LEU A 78 7.07 14.33 -4.72
CA LEU A 78 7.99 14.07 -5.83
C LEU A 78 8.16 15.28 -6.75
N VAL A 79 7.08 16.01 -7.06
CA VAL A 79 7.17 17.25 -7.85
C VAL A 79 7.98 18.31 -7.12
N HIS A 80 7.80 18.47 -5.80
CA HIS A 80 8.63 19.37 -4.98
C HIS A 80 10.10 18.91 -5.01
N LEU A 81 10.36 17.62 -4.84
CA LEU A 81 11.71 17.07 -4.92
C LEU A 81 12.38 17.37 -6.27
N ALA A 82 11.64 17.29 -7.39
CA ALA A 82 12.17 17.60 -8.71
C ALA A 82 12.48 19.08 -8.90
N ASN A 83 11.76 19.99 -8.23
CA ASN A 83 12.10 21.41 -8.22
C ASN A 83 13.37 21.71 -7.41
N ASP A 84 13.57 21.00 -6.30
CA ASP A 84 14.67 21.23 -5.36
C ASP A 84 15.94 20.44 -5.70
N SER A 85 15.84 19.47 -6.63
CA SER A 85 16.96 18.63 -7.08
C SER A 85 17.60 19.19 -8.35
N PHE A 86 18.90 18.92 -8.52
CA PHE A 86 19.65 19.29 -9.72
C PHE A 86 19.98 18.03 -10.54
N PHE A 87 19.71 18.10 -11.84
CA PHE A 87 20.02 17.08 -12.82
C PHE A 87 20.77 17.73 -14.00
N ASN A 88 21.96 17.21 -14.31
CA ASN A 88 22.82 17.78 -15.37
C ASN A 88 23.11 19.29 -15.20
N GLY A 89 23.26 19.77 -13.94
CA GLY A 89 23.61 21.15 -13.62
C GLY A 89 22.49 22.19 -13.68
N ARG A 90 21.23 21.75 -13.81
CA ARG A 90 20.03 22.59 -13.79
C ARG A 90 18.94 21.94 -12.91
N PRO A 91 17.90 22.68 -12.50
CA PRO A 91 16.77 22.08 -11.78
C PRO A 91 16.21 20.88 -12.53
N ALA A 92 15.99 19.76 -11.84
CA ALA A 92 15.56 18.52 -12.47
C ALA A 92 14.20 18.66 -13.19
N ILE A 93 13.34 19.54 -12.69
CA ILE A 93 12.04 19.84 -13.32
C ILE A 93 12.17 20.47 -14.72
N GLU A 94 13.32 21.04 -15.08
CA GLU A 94 13.60 21.63 -16.39
C GLU A 94 14.08 20.56 -17.41
N ASP A 95 14.50 19.40 -16.91
CA ASP A 95 14.92 18.29 -17.78
C ASP A 95 13.71 17.66 -18.47
N SER A 96 13.80 17.46 -19.80
CA SER A 96 12.68 16.96 -20.59
C SER A 96 12.30 15.53 -20.27
N GLU A 97 13.27 14.67 -19.93
CA GLU A 97 13.02 13.27 -19.57
C GLU A 97 12.33 13.17 -18.21
N ILE A 98 12.82 13.91 -17.22
CA ILE A 98 12.21 13.98 -15.88
C ILE A 98 10.78 14.52 -16.00
N ARG A 99 10.55 15.57 -16.78
CA ARG A 99 9.20 16.13 -17.00
C ARG A 99 8.26 15.12 -17.63
N GLN A 100 8.71 14.32 -18.60
CA GLN A 100 7.88 13.27 -19.20
C GLN A 100 7.53 12.17 -18.20
N LYS A 101 8.50 11.73 -17.37
CA LYS A 101 8.27 10.77 -16.31
C LYS A 101 7.22 11.31 -15.30
N LEU A 102 7.37 12.55 -14.85
CA LEU A 102 6.42 13.20 -13.95
C LEU A 102 5.03 13.32 -14.56
N ALA A 103 4.92 13.76 -15.81
CA ALA A 103 3.65 13.88 -16.51
C ALA A 103 2.92 12.53 -16.62
N GLN A 104 3.66 11.45 -16.89
CA GLN A 104 3.10 10.09 -16.92
C GLN A 104 2.56 9.67 -15.55
N LEU A 105 3.30 9.94 -14.47
CA LEU A 105 2.87 9.62 -13.11
C LEU A 105 1.64 10.44 -12.70
N GLU A 106 1.56 11.72 -13.09
CA GLU A 106 0.38 12.56 -12.86
C GLU A 106 -0.87 12.03 -13.59
N ILE A 107 -0.72 11.54 -14.82
CA ILE A 107 -1.81 10.89 -15.55
C ILE A 107 -2.28 9.63 -14.80
N GLU A 108 -1.37 8.78 -14.36
CA GLU A 108 -1.70 7.58 -13.60
C GLU A 108 -2.35 7.92 -12.24
N GLY A 109 -1.88 8.97 -11.57
CA GLY A 109 -2.49 9.50 -10.36
C GLY A 109 -3.91 10.03 -10.58
N ALA A 110 -4.14 10.75 -11.67
CA ALA A 110 -5.47 11.21 -12.05
C ALA A 110 -6.42 10.03 -12.36
N MET A 111 -5.93 9.00 -13.02
CA MET A 111 -6.69 7.76 -13.27
C MET A 111 -7.08 7.08 -11.95
N LEU A 112 -6.15 6.95 -10.99
CA LEU A 112 -6.43 6.40 -9.67
C LEU A 112 -7.51 7.22 -8.96
N ARG A 113 -7.36 8.54 -8.93
CA ARG A 113 -8.33 9.45 -8.31
C ARG A 113 -9.72 9.28 -8.92
N CYS A 114 -9.85 9.32 -10.24
CA CYS A 114 -11.14 9.18 -10.93
C CYS A 114 -11.78 7.82 -10.67
N THR A 115 -10.98 6.74 -10.70
CA THR A 115 -11.47 5.37 -10.41
C THR A 115 -11.97 5.26 -8.98
N THR A 116 -11.23 5.81 -8.01
CA THR A 116 -11.62 5.81 -6.60
C THR A 116 -12.91 6.62 -6.36
N LEU A 117 -13.00 7.83 -6.93
CA LEU A 117 -14.21 8.68 -6.81
C LEU A 117 -15.44 8.02 -7.45
N ARG A 118 -15.27 7.41 -8.62
CA ARG A 118 -16.36 6.67 -9.29
C ARG A 118 -16.84 5.52 -8.42
N PHE A 119 -15.92 4.76 -7.83
CA PHE A 119 -16.25 3.66 -6.94
C PHE A 119 -16.99 4.15 -5.68
N LEU A 120 -16.48 5.18 -4.98
CA LEU A 120 -17.11 5.76 -3.80
C LEU A 120 -18.52 6.30 -4.12
N SER A 121 -18.68 6.97 -5.27
CA SER A 121 -20.00 7.44 -5.75
C SER A 121 -20.96 6.29 -6.01
N GLY A 122 -20.48 5.13 -6.47
CA GLY A 122 -21.28 3.92 -6.60
C GLY A 122 -21.78 3.42 -5.26
N LEU A 123 -20.89 3.33 -4.26
CA LEU A 123 -21.26 2.90 -2.90
C LEU A 123 -22.29 3.81 -2.24
N THR A 124 -22.17 5.14 -2.38
CA THR A 124 -23.15 6.08 -1.83
C THR A 124 -24.54 5.95 -2.47
N ARG A 125 -24.62 5.38 -3.66
CA ARG A 125 -25.89 5.07 -4.37
C ARG A 125 -26.39 3.65 -4.12
N GLY A 126 -25.78 2.90 -3.18
CA GLY A 126 -26.19 1.56 -2.81
C GLY A 126 -25.63 0.45 -3.70
N SER A 127 -24.64 0.73 -4.56
CA SER A 127 -23.94 -0.32 -5.31
C SER A 127 -23.19 -1.25 -4.37
N ARG A 128 -23.13 -2.54 -4.73
CA ARG A 128 -22.28 -3.51 -4.01
C ARG A 128 -20.80 -3.32 -4.40
N PHE A 129 -19.92 -3.84 -3.57
CA PHE A 129 -18.49 -3.94 -3.90
C PHE A 129 -18.29 -4.72 -5.20
N GLY A 130 -17.79 -4.04 -6.21
CA GLY A 130 -17.54 -4.58 -7.53
C GLY A 130 -16.02 -4.71 -7.83
N PRO A 131 -15.65 -5.06 -9.07
CA PRO A 131 -14.27 -5.18 -9.51
C PRO A 131 -13.51 -3.86 -9.50
N GLU A 132 -14.19 -2.72 -9.39
CA GLU A 132 -13.60 -1.37 -9.42
C GLU A 132 -12.57 -1.17 -8.29
N SER A 133 -12.81 -1.76 -7.10
CA SER A 133 -11.86 -1.73 -5.99
C SER A 133 -10.55 -2.46 -6.33
N SER A 134 -10.64 -3.55 -7.09
CA SER A 134 -9.47 -4.29 -7.57
C SER A 134 -8.70 -3.51 -8.63
N VAL A 135 -9.40 -2.79 -9.51
CA VAL A 135 -8.77 -1.91 -10.51
C VAL A 135 -8.03 -0.76 -9.82
N ALA A 136 -8.66 -0.10 -8.84
CA ALA A 136 -8.01 0.95 -8.07
C ALA A 136 -6.75 0.44 -7.33
N LYS A 137 -6.83 -0.73 -6.69
CA LYS A 137 -5.67 -1.38 -6.06
C LYS A 137 -4.55 -1.66 -7.07
N GLN A 138 -4.88 -2.19 -8.26
CA GLN A 138 -3.90 -2.47 -9.30
C GLN A 138 -3.18 -1.20 -9.77
N ILE A 139 -3.90 -0.10 -9.98
CA ILE A 139 -3.31 1.19 -10.35
C ILE A 139 -2.39 1.67 -9.23
N ALA A 140 -2.86 1.65 -7.97
CA ALA A 140 -2.08 2.09 -6.82
C ALA A 140 -0.79 1.29 -6.64
N CYS A 141 -0.87 -0.05 -6.68
CA CYS A 141 0.30 -0.94 -6.54
C CYS A 141 1.29 -0.79 -7.72
N SER A 142 0.84 -0.35 -8.89
CA SER A 142 1.72 -0.04 -10.03
C SER A 142 2.36 1.35 -9.91
N LEU A 143 1.63 2.33 -9.37
CA LEU A 143 2.06 3.72 -9.28
C LEU A 143 3.07 3.95 -8.15
N ALA A 144 2.86 3.36 -6.96
CA ALA A 144 3.70 3.58 -5.79
C ALA A 144 5.20 3.31 -6.05
N PRO A 145 5.61 2.14 -6.60
CA PRO A 145 7.03 1.89 -6.86
C PRO A 145 7.62 2.82 -7.94
N LYS A 146 6.82 3.28 -8.90
CA LYS A 146 7.29 4.22 -9.93
C LYS A 146 7.60 5.61 -9.33
N ILE A 147 6.75 6.08 -8.39
CA ILE A 147 6.98 7.33 -7.66
C ILE A 147 8.28 7.23 -6.87
N SER A 148 8.46 6.15 -6.10
CA SER A 148 9.66 5.92 -5.29
C SER A 148 10.91 5.78 -6.16
N ALA A 149 10.83 5.07 -7.30
CA ALA A 149 11.96 4.89 -8.20
C ALA A 149 12.43 6.22 -8.80
N LEU A 150 11.51 7.09 -9.25
CA LEU A 150 11.88 8.40 -9.77
C LEU A 150 12.43 9.30 -8.66
N SER A 151 11.91 9.21 -7.43
CA SER A 151 12.44 9.94 -6.28
C SER A 151 13.88 9.56 -5.97
N LEU A 152 14.20 8.26 -5.99
CA LEU A 152 15.56 7.77 -5.78
C LEU A 152 16.49 8.15 -6.93
N GLU A 153 16.01 8.16 -8.18
CA GLU A 153 16.76 8.65 -9.35
C GLU A 153 17.16 10.12 -9.16
N LEU A 154 16.23 10.98 -8.72
CA LEU A 154 16.50 12.41 -8.46
C LEU A 154 17.47 12.63 -7.29
N LEU A 155 17.41 11.81 -6.27
CA LEU A 155 18.30 11.87 -5.11
C LEU A 155 19.70 11.31 -5.41
N GLY A 156 19.83 10.43 -6.39
CA GLY A 156 21.08 9.75 -6.72
C GLY A 156 21.66 9.01 -5.50
N LEU A 157 22.97 9.09 -5.27
CA LEU A 157 23.61 8.41 -4.14
C LEU A 157 23.06 8.80 -2.75
N ARG A 158 22.50 10.02 -2.62
CA ARG A 158 21.88 10.46 -1.36
C ARG A 158 20.62 9.65 -1.03
N GLY A 159 19.93 9.11 -2.03
CA GLY A 159 18.77 8.23 -1.83
C GLY A 159 19.10 6.85 -1.26
N LEU A 160 20.38 6.47 -1.24
CA LEU A 160 20.87 5.18 -0.74
C LEU A 160 21.49 5.26 0.65
N ILE A 161 21.55 6.45 1.25
CA ILE A 161 22.14 6.65 2.58
C ILE A 161 21.04 6.42 3.62
N GLU A 162 21.26 5.43 4.47
CA GLU A 162 20.51 5.21 5.70
C GLU A 162 21.18 6.00 6.82
N ASP A 163 20.49 6.99 7.39
CA ASP A 163 21.00 7.82 8.49
C ASP A 163 20.14 7.62 9.74
N ASP A 164 20.72 7.01 10.76
CA ASP A 164 20.07 6.77 12.05
C ASP A 164 19.66 8.05 12.81
N ARG A 165 20.11 9.23 12.37
CA ARG A 165 19.97 10.49 13.12
C ARG A 165 18.83 11.38 12.69
N ALA A 166 18.27 11.18 11.52
CA ALA A 166 17.09 11.87 11.04
C ALA A 166 16.46 11.06 9.92
N SER A 167 15.14 11.08 9.85
CA SER A 167 14.43 10.60 8.65
C SER A 167 14.88 11.49 7.46
N SER A 168 15.99 11.12 6.84
CA SER A 168 16.47 11.83 5.65
C SER A 168 15.44 11.63 4.53
N THR A 169 15.33 12.61 3.65
CA THR A 169 14.44 12.50 2.48
C THR A 169 14.74 11.21 1.69
N GLY A 170 16.02 10.81 1.61
CA GLY A 170 16.44 9.58 0.95
C GLY A 170 15.91 8.32 1.63
N GLU A 171 16.02 8.23 2.95
CA GLU A 171 15.51 7.09 3.72
C GLU A 171 14.00 6.92 3.56
N ILE A 172 13.23 7.99 3.60
CA ILE A 172 11.77 7.94 3.42
C ILE A 172 11.42 7.30 2.07
N TRP A 173 12.05 7.73 0.98
CA TRP A 173 11.80 7.20 -0.35
C TRP A 173 12.31 5.76 -0.53
N LEU A 174 13.46 5.43 0.07
CA LEU A 174 13.98 4.07 0.06
C LEU A 174 13.03 3.11 0.81
N ARG A 175 12.55 3.49 1.99
CA ARG A 175 11.57 2.68 2.74
C ARG A 175 10.27 2.51 1.98
N ARG A 176 9.76 3.55 1.32
CA ARG A 176 8.56 3.46 0.46
C ARG A 176 8.78 2.52 -0.74
N MET A 177 10.00 2.46 -1.28
CA MET A 177 10.36 1.55 -2.38
C MET A 177 10.41 0.08 -1.93
N LEU A 178 10.80 -0.18 -0.69
CA LEU A 178 10.99 -1.52 -0.13
C LEU A 178 9.74 -2.07 0.59
N ALA A 179 8.75 -1.23 0.89
CA ALA A 179 7.51 -1.60 1.58
C ALA A 179 6.49 -2.26 0.65
#